data_e50d9ecf085884e5bac991be62e49fe5
#
_entry.id   e50d9ecf085884e5bac991be62e49fe5
#
_cell.length_a   1.000
_cell.length_b   1.000
_cell.length_c   1.000
_cell.angle_alpha   90.00
_cell.angle_beta   90.00
_cell.angle_gamma   90.00
#
_symmetry.space_group_name_H-M   'P 1'
#
loop_
_entity.id
_entity.type
_entity.pdbx_description
1 polymer ?
#
loop_
_entity_poly.entity_id
_entity_poly.type
_entity_poly.pdbx_seq_one_letter_code
_entity_poly.pdbx_strand_id
1 'polypeptide(L)'
;MPFTITRRPSGAGTIRRGRRTGLVFAMITTLVGAAGAALVGAPPAAAASIDTNAYYVLVNRNSGKVLDVRDTSTADGAVIQQWSRNDGAWQQFQFVSSGSGYYRLKARHSGKVVDLWEWNTADGAEYRQWSDANGTNQQFQVLDSDGGYVRLINRHSAKALEVWERSTADGGRISQYADLNGPNQQWQLVAVGGGGTGCGSGSSNAEAVLSGSTWTARNGSSTVYSGSDMLSAMQAAVNSLSAGRTSKQRVVVRGSGSMSAGSRLSLPSYTTLAVCGTINVTGSGSGDQAPVYSRGTTDVEVQNLTLTGSPLYGIFMRNVNNLTLGQIDMRLSAGLGVRIDNHGGDRAVKVRNVRIDNVYVSGTGTHGVETYGVDGLTIGTVTARNTRDSGLLLNDTINATVGTVDAQGAGAGTGYAAFRMANRNGRVGNSYPTNIRVGTVLASGGGRGIFCVSESGGAVIDRVTISNTGNNSILVENCYNVTIAGVSGTVTGGGEVRIAARSEFPISSGIRFQNLTVSGTNITQSPCGGANNTISNVTRVNSTLTWC
;
A
#
# COMPACT_ATOMS: atom_id res chain seq x y z
N MET A 1 -32.06 65.22 -24.26
CA MET A 1 -32.45 65.81 -25.57
C MET A 1 -31.94 64.89 -26.64
N PRO A 2 -32.75 64.73 -27.58
CA PRO A 2 -33.15 63.45 -28.12
C PRO A 2 -32.89 63.32 -29.65
N PHE A 3 -33.51 62.29 -30.21
CA PHE A 3 -33.89 62.08 -31.61
C PHE A 3 -32.91 61.29 -32.49
N THR A 4 -33.27 60.41 -33.39
CA THR A 4 -34.51 59.65 -33.68
C THR A 4 -34.21 58.90 -35.00
N ILE A 5 -34.54 57.62 -35.07
CA ILE A 5 -35.26 56.84 -36.11
C ILE A 5 -35.10 57.21 -37.61
N THR A 6 -34.91 56.21 -38.48
CA THR A 6 -35.83 55.76 -39.56
C THR A 6 -35.19 54.65 -40.41
N ARG A 7 -35.76 53.46 -40.46
CA ARG A 7 -36.72 52.86 -41.41
C ARG A 7 -36.30 52.66 -42.86
N ARG A 8 -36.39 51.42 -43.25
CA ARG A 8 -36.63 50.64 -44.45
C ARG A 8 -37.34 51.40 -45.64
N PRO A 9 -37.36 50.87 -46.91
CA PRO A 9 -38.05 49.61 -47.29
C PRO A 9 -37.45 48.81 -48.47
N SER A 10 -37.74 47.54 -48.56
CA SER A 10 -38.59 46.68 -49.42
C SER A 10 -38.52 46.84 -50.94
N GLY A 11 -38.37 45.75 -51.68
CA GLY A 11 -38.69 45.61 -53.08
C GLY A 11 -38.61 44.15 -53.53
N ALA A 12 -39.72 43.64 -53.95
CA ALA A 12 -40.02 42.29 -54.39
C ALA A 12 -39.96 42.14 -55.95
N GLY A 13 -39.91 40.92 -56.40
CA GLY A 13 -40.30 40.53 -57.79
C GLY A 13 -39.24 39.75 -58.53
N THR A 14 -39.36 38.73 -59.24
CA THR A 14 -40.37 37.82 -59.75
C THR A 14 -39.67 36.73 -60.58
N ILE A 15 -40.24 35.60 -60.59
CA ILE A 15 -40.02 34.33 -61.31
C ILE A 15 -39.58 34.39 -62.74
N ARG A 16 -38.68 33.52 -63.24
CA ARG A 16 -38.88 32.72 -64.46
C ARG A 16 -37.99 31.46 -64.53
N ARG A 17 -38.61 30.39 -65.02
CA ARG A 17 -38.10 29.06 -65.33
C ARG A 17 -37.11 29.01 -66.51
N GLY A 18 -36.21 28.02 -66.49
CA GLY A 18 -35.56 27.58 -67.74
C GLY A 18 -34.40 26.59 -67.58
N ARG A 19 -34.72 25.30 -67.77
CA ARG A 19 -33.95 24.20 -68.40
C ARG A 19 -32.53 23.79 -67.90
N ARG A 20 -32.50 22.55 -67.49
CA ARG A 20 -31.51 21.46 -67.54
C ARG A 20 -30.25 21.69 -68.40
N THR A 21 -29.09 21.40 -67.74
CA THR A 21 -28.01 20.57 -68.30
C THR A 21 -27.12 20.11 -67.15
N GLY A 22 -26.75 18.85 -67.12
CA GLY A 22 -26.00 18.21 -66.08
C GLY A 22 -24.53 18.61 -66.05
N LEU A 23 -23.99 18.63 -64.89
CA LEU A 23 -22.54 18.59 -64.68
C LEU A 23 -22.23 17.79 -63.42
N VAL A 24 -21.26 16.96 -63.59
CA VAL A 24 -20.60 16.00 -62.70
C VAL A 24 -20.33 16.59 -61.33
N PHE A 25 -20.82 15.91 -60.26
CA PHE A 25 -20.40 16.15 -58.89
C PHE A 25 -19.03 15.50 -58.64
N ALA A 26 -18.00 16.32 -58.48
CA ALA A 26 -16.77 15.91 -57.86
C ALA A 26 -16.99 15.96 -56.32
N MET A 27 -17.09 14.78 -55.68
CA MET A 27 -17.07 14.68 -54.24
C MET A 27 -15.66 15.00 -53.70
N ILE A 28 -15.52 16.13 -53.05
CA ILE A 28 -14.39 16.41 -52.16
C ILE A 28 -14.76 15.80 -50.81
N THR A 29 -14.23 14.62 -50.51
CA THR A 29 -14.28 14.02 -49.19
C THR A 29 -13.26 14.72 -48.29
N THR A 30 -13.74 15.65 -47.46
CA THR A 30 -12.96 16.10 -46.29
C THR A 30 -12.84 14.97 -45.31
N LEU A 31 -11.66 14.35 -45.22
CA LEU A 31 -11.28 13.45 -44.13
C LEU A 31 -11.19 14.29 -42.86
N VAL A 32 -12.19 14.21 -41.98
CA VAL A 32 -12.08 14.59 -40.58
C VAL A 32 -11.33 13.44 -39.89
N GLY A 33 -10.04 13.61 -39.69
CA GLY A 33 -9.22 12.71 -38.88
C GLY A 33 -9.68 12.78 -37.43
N ALA A 34 -10.52 11.86 -37.00
CA ALA A 34 -10.72 11.57 -35.59
C ALA A 34 -9.41 10.96 -35.07
N ALA A 35 -8.62 11.75 -34.36
CA ALA A 35 -7.54 11.23 -33.52
C ALA A 35 -8.17 10.37 -32.44
N GLY A 36 -8.29 9.08 -32.68
CA GLY A 36 -8.60 8.09 -31.67
C GLY A 36 -7.47 8.06 -30.66
N ALA A 37 -7.68 8.67 -29.48
CA ALA A 37 -6.85 8.39 -28.33
C ALA A 37 -7.00 6.90 -28.03
N ALA A 38 -6.01 6.11 -28.40
CA ALA A 38 -5.89 4.74 -27.94
C ALA A 38 -5.81 4.80 -26.41
N LEU A 39 -6.86 4.34 -25.73
CA LEU A 39 -6.79 3.98 -24.33
C LEU A 39 -5.75 2.85 -24.25
N VAL A 40 -4.53 3.22 -23.91
CA VAL A 40 -3.52 2.24 -23.48
C VAL A 40 -4.08 1.65 -22.21
N GLY A 41 -4.75 0.51 -22.32
CA GLY A 41 -5.17 -0.27 -21.16
C GLY A 41 -3.94 -0.48 -20.28
N ALA A 42 -4.06 -0.21 -18.98
CA ALA A 42 -3.04 -0.59 -18.01
C ALA A 42 -2.68 -2.08 -18.26
N PRO A 43 -1.40 -2.45 -18.24
CA PRO A 43 -1.03 -3.85 -18.39
C PRO A 43 -1.80 -4.68 -17.36
N PRO A 44 -2.28 -5.88 -17.70
CA PRO A 44 -2.93 -6.75 -16.74
C PRO A 44 -2.01 -6.90 -15.54
N ALA A 45 -2.56 -6.76 -14.33
CA ALA A 45 -1.81 -7.03 -13.11
C ALA A 45 -1.17 -8.41 -13.26
N ALA A 46 0.13 -8.51 -13.03
CA ALA A 46 0.80 -9.79 -13.09
C ALA A 46 0.11 -10.74 -12.11
N ALA A 47 -0.17 -11.96 -12.57
CA ALA A 47 -0.78 -12.99 -11.74
C ALA A 47 -0.01 -13.11 -10.41
N ALA A 48 -0.73 -13.24 -9.29
CA ALA A 48 -0.11 -13.36 -7.98
C ALA A 48 0.83 -14.56 -7.97
N SER A 49 2.13 -14.32 -7.94
CA SER A 49 3.13 -15.39 -7.81
C SER A 49 3.14 -15.88 -6.36
N ILE A 50 2.66 -17.11 -6.15
CA ILE A 50 2.65 -17.72 -4.82
C ILE A 50 4.00 -18.41 -4.58
N ASP A 51 4.75 -17.94 -3.59
CA ASP A 51 5.89 -18.67 -3.05
C ASP A 51 5.37 -19.72 -2.05
N THR A 52 5.42 -20.98 -2.47
CA THR A 52 4.96 -22.12 -1.65
C THR A 52 5.82 -22.37 -0.41
N ASN A 53 6.92 -21.66 -0.25
CA ASN A 53 7.79 -21.75 0.91
C ASN A 53 7.56 -20.60 1.91
N ALA A 54 6.84 -19.56 1.51
CA ALA A 54 6.51 -18.44 2.38
C ALA A 54 5.25 -18.71 3.22
N TYR A 55 5.18 -18.08 4.38
CA TYR A 55 3.93 -17.93 5.11
C TYR A 55 3.27 -16.62 4.72
N TYR A 56 1.95 -16.61 4.68
CA TYR A 56 1.14 -15.45 4.34
C TYR A 56 0.11 -15.19 5.42
N VAL A 57 -0.13 -13.92 5.69
CA VAL A 57 -1.36 -13.45 6.32
C VAL A 57 -2.33 -13.11 5.20
N LEU A 58 -3.53 -13.67 5.24
CA LEU A 58 -4.56 -13.41 4.23
C LEU A 58 -5.48 -12.30 4.77
N VAL A 59 -5.39 -11.11 4.19
CA VAL A 59 -6.15 -9.92 4.62
C VAL A 59 -7.40 -9.79 3.76
N ASN A 60 -8.57 -9.80 4.37
CA ASN A 60 -9.84 -9.65 3.67
C ASN A 60 -10.05 -8.21 3.20
N ARG A 61 -10.42 -8.01 1.94
CA ARG A 61 -10.62 -6.68 1.34
C ARG A 61 -11.76 -5.89 1.96
N ASN A 62 -12.83 -6.58 2.38
CA ASN A 62 -14.02 -5.92 2.94
C ASN A 62 -13.79 -5.43 4.36
N SER A 63 -13.14 -6.25 5.20
CA SER A 63 -13.02 -5.97 6.64
C SER A 63 -11.65 -5.45 7.07
N GLY A 64 -10.60 -5.68 6.26
CA GLY A 64 -9.21 -5.43 6.65
C GLY A 64 -8.70 -6.42 7.72
N LYS A 65 -9.53 -7.38 8.14
CA LYS A 65 -9.16 -8.42 9.10
C LYS A 65 -8.52 -9.60 8.38
N VAL A 66 -7.95 -10.53 9.15
CA VAL A 66 -7.16 -11.63 8.60
C VAL A 66 -7.79 -12.98 8.89
N LEU A 67 -7.49 -13.95 8.03
CA LEU A 67 -7.81 -15.35 8.26
C LEU A 67 -7.13 -15.83 9.55
N ASP A 68 -7.86 -16.50 10.43
CA ASP A 68 -7.44 -16.79 11.81
C ASP A 68 -7.99 -18.14 12.24
N VAL A 69 -7.18 -18.92 12.96
CA VAL A 69 -7.66 -20.12 13.65
C VAL A 69 -8.08 -19.73 15.05
N ARG A 70 -9.37 -19.91 15.36
CA ARG A 70 -9.97 -19.49 16.64
C ARG A 70 -9.22 -20.08 17.84
N ASP A 71 -9.04 -19.22 18.86
CA ASP A 71 -8.46 -19.58 20.17
C ASP A 71 -7.08 -20.23 20.08
N THR A 72 -6.32 -19.96 19.01
CA THR A 72 -5.01 -20.59 18.79
C THR A 72 -5.03 -22.13 18.81
N SER A 73 -6.19 -22.73 18.61
CA SER A 73 -6.42 -24.16 18.72
C SER A 73 -5.58 -24.96 17.71
N THR A 74 -5.00 -26.07 18.15
CA THR A 74 -4.31 -27.03 17.28
C THR A 74 -5.13 -28.30 17.01
N ALA A 75 -6.37 -28.35 17.50
CA ALA A 75 -7.24 -29.52 17.34
C ALA A 75 -7.85 -29.59 15.93
N ASP A 76 -8.16 -30.80 15.46
CA ASP A 76 -9.03 -30.98 14.30
C ASP A 76 -10.43 -30.45 14.62
N GLY A 77 -11.08 -29.83 13.63
CA GLY A 77 -12.39 -29.20 13.77
C GLY A 77 -12.36 -27.79 14.35
N ALA A 78 -11.20 -27.23 14.69
CA ALA A 78 -11.13 -25.84 15.16
C ALA A 78 -11.60 -24.87 14.07
N VAL A 79 -12.42 -23.91 14.47
CA VAL A 79 -13.10 -22.97 13.56
C VAL A 79 -12.10 -22.02 12.93
N ILE A 80 -12.24 -21.81 11.63
CA ILE A 80 -11.58 -20.71 10.92
C ILE A 80 -12.50 -19.50 10.97
N GLN A 81 -11.96 -18.37 11.38
CA GLN A 81 -12.65 -17.08 11.51
C GLN A 81 -11.84 -15.95 10.87
N GLN A 82 -12.39 -14.75 10.81
CA GLN A 82 -11.57 -13.55 10.69
C GLN A 82 -11.31 -12.93 12.07
N TRP A 83 -10.14 -12.33 12.22
CA TRP A 83 -9.78 -11.61 13.45
C TRP A 83 -8.88 -10.42 13.12
N SER A 84 -8.82 -9.45 14.03
CA SER A 84 -7.86 -8.36 13.94
C SER A 84 -6.44 -8.91 13.86
N ARG A 85 -5.64 -8.40 12.94
CA ARG A 85 -4.27 -8.88 12.71
C ARG A 85 -3.41 -8.66 13.94
N ASN A 86 -2.79 -9.71 14.44
CA ASN A 86 -1.85 -9.71 15.57
C ASN A 86 -0.54 -10.43 15.25
N ASP A 87 -0.39 -10.93 14.01
CA ASP A 87 0.78 -11.66 13.52
C ASP A 87 1.11 -12.94 14.28
N GLY A 88 0.15 -13.50 15.00
CA GLY A 88 0.27 -14.81 15.62
C GLY A 88 0.44 -15.92 14.57
N ALA A 89 1.12 -17.02 14.93
CA ALA A 89 1.35 -18.14 14.03
C ALA A 89 0.04 -18.81 13.54
N TRP A 90 -1.07 -18.60 14.25
CA TRP A 90 -2.41 -19.05 13.89
C TRP A 90 -3.12 -18.16 12.84
N GLN A 91 -2.51 -17.03 12.46
CA GLN A 91 -2.92 -16.16 11.36
C GLN A 91 -2.02 -16.30 10.14
N GLN A 92 -1.04 -17.21 10.18
CA GLN A 92 -0.03 -17.38 9.14
C GLN A 92 -0.22 -18.72 8.44
N PHE A 93 -0.38 -18.68 7.12
CA PHE A 93 -0.68 -19.86 6.32
C PHE A 93 0.33 -20.01 5.18
N GLN A 94 0.77 -21.24 4.96
CA GLN A 94 1.61 -21.61 3.82
C GLN A 94 0.74 -22.22 2.72
N PHE A 95 0.98 -21.85 1.50
CA PHE A 95 0.36 -22.49 0.34
C PHE A 95 1.15 -23.74 -0.03
N VAL A 96 0.61 -24.91 0.28
CA VAL A 96 1.21 -26.20 -0.05
C VAL A 96 0.64 -26.69 -1.37
N SER A 97 1.50 -26.88 -2.39
CA SER A 97 1.06 -27.32 -3.71
C SER A 97 0.37 -28.68 -3.66
N SER A 98 -0.77 -28.79 -4.35
CA SER A 98 -1.51 -30.04 -4.55
C SER A 98 -1.49 -30.49 -6.02
N GLY A 99 -0.67 -29.84 -6.86
CA GLY A 99 -0.60 -30.06 -8.30
C GLY A 99 -1.71 -29.34 -9.06
N SER A 100 -1.56 -29.24 -10.38
CA SER A 100 -2.56 -28.67 -11.30
C SER A 100 -3.07 -27.27 -10.92
N GLY A 101 -2.22 -26.43 -10.28
CA GLY A 101 -2.59 -25.08 -9.88
C GLY A 101 -3.43 -24.98 -8.61
N TYR A 102 -3.59 -26.08 -7.86
CA TYR A 102 -4.28 -26.09 -6.57
C TYR A 102 -3.30 -26.06 -5.40
N TYR A 103 -3.74 -25.46 -4.30
CA TYR A 103 -2.98 -25.31 -3.07
C TYR A 103 -3.83 -25.65 -1.84
N ARG A 104 -3.18 -26.16 -0.78
CA ARG A 104 -3.76 -26.24 0.56
C ARG A 104 -3.20 -25.09 1.40
N LEU A 105 -4.02 -24.52 2.27
CA LEU A 105 -3.62 -23.46 3.19
C LEU A 105 -3.25 -24.08 4.52
N LYS A 106 -1.95 -24.23 4.79
CA LYS A 106 -1.42 -24.88 5.99
C LYS A 106 -1.10 -23.86 7.07
N ALA A 107 -1.78 -23.93 8.20
CA ALA A 107 -1.55 -23.04 9.35
C ALA A 107 -0.19 -23.30 10.00
N ARG A 108 0.56 -22.24 10.27
CA ARG A 108 1.94 -22.31 10.79
C ARG A 108 2.03 -22.93 12.19
N HIS A 109 1.08 -22.61 13.07
CA HIS A 109 1.12 -23.04 14.48
C HIS A 109 0.73 -24.51 14.66
N SER A 110 -0.22 -25.02 13.88
CA SER A 110 -0.79 -26.37 14.04
C SER A 110 -0.27 -27.38 13.02
N GLY A 111 0.22 -26.89 11.86
CA GLY A 111 0.56 -27.73 10.72
C GLY A 111 -0.65 -28.35 10.01
N LYS A 112 -1.88 -27.99 10.44
CA LYS A 112 -3.13 -28.44 9.82
C LYS A 112 -3.54 -27.51 8.68
N VAL A 113 -4.51 -27.94 7.88
CA VAL A 113 -4.95 -27.19 6.71
C VAL A 113 -6.38 -26.69 6.83
N VAL A 114 -6.70 -25.63 6.11
CA VAL A 114 -8.07 -25.12 5.97
C VAL A 114 -8.90 -26.14 5.21
N ASP A 115 -10.03 -26.55 5.78
CA ASP A 115 -10.86 -27.68 5.36
C ASP A 115 -12.32 -27.23 5.23
N LEU A 116 -12.94 -27.52 4.10
CA LEU A 116 -14.37 -27.34 3.95
C LEU A 116 -15.07 -28.45 4.74
N TRP A 117 -15.66 -28.04 5.88
CA TRP A 117 -16.18 -28.93 6.89
C TRP A 117 -17.23 -29.90 6.36
N GLU A 118 -17.02 -31.19 6.70
CA GLU A 118 -17.91 -32.28 6.33
C GLU A 118 -18.21 -32.39 4.81
N TRP A 119 -17.30 -31.87 3.95
CA TRP A 119 -17.49 -31.86 2.50
C TRP A 119 -18.78 -31.16 2.05
N ASN A 120 -19.34 -30.29 2.88
CA ASN A 120 -20.60 -29.63 2.62
C ASN A 120 -20.48 -28.60 1.50
N THR A 121 -21.20 -28.79 0.39
CA THR A 121 -21.17 -27.90 -0.78
C THR A 121 -22.19 -26.76 -0.75
N ALA A 122 -23.00 -26.66 0.30
CA ALA A 122 -24.00 -25.59 0.43
C ALA A 122 -23.36 -24.19 0.56
N ASP A 123 -24.09 -23.17 0.15
CA ASP A 123 -23.72 -21.80 0.47
C ASP A 123 -23.75 -21.58 1.99
N GLY A 124 -22.75 -20.87 2.51
CA GLY A 124 -22.58 -20.68 3.94
C GLY A 124 -21.96 -21.86 4.69
N ALA A 125 -21.55 -22.94 4.01
CA ALA A 125 -20.82 -24.02 4.66
C ALA A 125 -19.48 -23.50 5.21
N GLU A 126 -19.16 -23.92 6.45
CA GLU A 126 -18.04 -23.38 7.23
C GLU A 126 -16.71 -24.01 6.83
N TYR A 127 -15.65 -23.25 7.05
CA TYR A 127 -14.29 -23.77 7.04
C TYR A 127 -13.78 -23.99 8.46
N ARG A 128 -13.07 -25.09 8.63
CA ARG A 128 -12.38 -25.47 9.88
C ARG A 128 -10.95 -25.88 9.55
N GLN A 129 -10.08 -26.00 10.56
CA GLN A 129 -8.81 -26.67 10.32
C GLN A 129 -8.95 -28.18 10.51
N TRP A 130 -8.22 -28.94 9.73
CA TRP A 130 -8.16 -30.40 9.81
C TRP A 130 -6.77 -30.92 9.47
N SER A 131 -6.47 -32.15 9.90
CA SER A 131 -5.28 -32.86 9.49
C SER A 131 -5.16 -32.90 7.96
N ASP A 132 -3.97 -32.69 7.42
CA ASP A 132 -3.71 -32.62 5.98
C ASP A 132 -3.89 -33.99 5.32
N ALA A 133 -5.04 -34.20 4.72
CA ALA A 133 -5.39 -35.40 3.96
C ALA A 133 -5.27 -35.20 2.43
N ASN A 134 -4.91 -34.00 1.98
CA ASN A 134 -4.89 -33.62 0.58
C ASN A 134 -6.22 -33.91 -0.17
N GLY A 135 -7.35 -33.86 0.55
CA GLY A 135 -8.68 -33.99 -0.04
C GLY A 135 -9.05 -32.77 -0.89
N THR A 136 -9.95 -32.95 -1.88
CA THR A 136 -10.37 -31.83 -2.74
C THR A 136 -11.09 -30.73 -1.95
N ASN A 137 -11.71 -31.05 -0.81
CA ASN A 137 -12.30 -30.10 0.12
C ASN A 137 -11.26 -29.21 0.86
N GLN A 138 -9.98 -29.61 0.84
CA GLN A 138 -8.85 -28.85 1.40
C GLN A 138 -8.07 -28.08 0.34
N GLN A 139 -8.43 -28.20 -0.93
CA GLN A 139 -7.68 -27.66 -2.05
C GLN A 139 -8.37 -26.44 -2.64
N PHE A 140 -7.57 -25.41 -2.93
CA PHE A 140 -8.04 -24.14 -3.46
C PHE A 140 -7.27 -23.76 -4.72
N GLN A 141 -8.01 -23.29 -5.73
CA GLN A 141 -7.45 -22.54 -6.84
C GLN A 141 -7.34 -21.07 -6.42
N VAL A 142 -6.25 -20.42 -6.76
CA VAL A 142 -6.05 -18.99 -6.53
C VAL A 142 -6.32 -18.26 -7.83
N LEU A 143 -7.32 -17.39 -7.82
CA LEU A 143 -7.70 -16.57 -8.98
C LEU A 143 -7.44 -15.09 -8.66
N ASP A 144 -6.82 -14.41 -9.61
CA ASP A 144 -6.55 -12.98 -9.46
C ASP A 144 -7.85 -12.15 -9.44
N SER A 145 -7.80 -11.06 -8.70
CA SER A 145 -8.79 -10.00 -8.66
C SER A 145 -8.10 -8.66 -8.86
N ASP A 146 -8.87 -7.60 -9.07
CA ASP A 146 -8.31 -6.25 -9.24
C ASP A 146 -7.53 -5.77 -8.01
N GLY A 147 -6.54 -4.91 -8.22
CA GLY A 147 -5.78 -4.29 -7.15
C GLY A 147 -4.82 -5.21 -6.39
N GLY A 148 -4.42 -6.35 -6.98
CA GLY A 148 -3.49 -7.30 -6.36
C GLY A 148 -4.14 -8.21 -5.31
N TYR A 149 -5.47 -8.27 -5.28
CA TYR A 149 -6.21 -9.23 -4.47
C TYR A 149 -6.38 -10.56 -5.21
N VAL A 150 -6.65 -11.61 -4.46
CA VAL A 150 -6.97 -12.94 -4.99
C VAL A 150 -8.26 -13.48 -4.38
N ARG A 151 -8.86 -14.44 -5.06
CA ARG A 151 -9.97 -15.28 -4.57
C ARG A 151 -9.48 -16.71 -4.43
N LEU A 152 -9.97 -17.40 -3.44
CA LEU A 152 -9.64 -18.79 -3.14
C LEU A 152 -10.85 -19.65 -3.44
N ILE A 153 -10.80 -20.38 -4.55
CA ILE A 153 -11.91 -21.21 -5.02
C ILE A 153 -11.67 -22.65 -4.58
N ASN A 154 -12.57 -23.16 -3.75
CA ASN A 154 -12.47 -24.53 -3.26
C ASN A 154 -12.65 -25.54 -4.40
N ARG A 155 -11.76 -26.52 -4.51
CA ARG A 155 -11.77 -27.50 -5.60
C ARG A 155 -12.98 -28.42 -5.57
N HIS A 156 -13.50 -28.75 -4.40
CA HIS A 156 -14.62 -29.66 -4.23
C HIS A 156 -15.95 -29.01 -4.58
N SER A 157 -16.17 -27.78 -4.10
CA SER A 157 -17.46 -27.09 -4.25
C SER A 157 -17.52 -26.11 -5.42
N ALA A 158 -16.36 -25.73 -5.97
CA ALA A 158 -16.20 -24.64 -6.95
C ALA A 158 -16.68 -23.28 -6.43
N LYS A 159 -16.74 -23.08 -5.11
CA LYS A 159 -17.18 -21.84 -4.45
C LYS A 159 -16.00 -21.07 -3.86
N ALA A 160 -16.18 -19.75 -3.71
CA ALA A 160 -15.19 -18.87 -3.14
C ALA A 160 -15.21 -18.92 -1.59
N LEU A 161 -14.04 -18.97 -0.99
CA LEU A 161 -13.86 -18.75 0.45
C LEU A 161 -14.14 -17.28 0.77
N GLU A 162 -15.03 -17.02 1.74
CA GLU A 162 -15.46 -15.68 2.06
C GLU A 162 -15.64 -15.42 3.55
N VAL A 163 -15.71 -14.13 3.91
CA VAL A 163 -16.28 -13.70 5.18
C VAL A 163 -17.79 -13.64 5.03
N TRP A 164 -18.49 -14.47 5.80
CA TRP A 164 -19.94 -14.62 5.75
C TRP A 164 -20.68 -13.31 6.03
N GLU A 165 -21.73 -13.04 5.25
CA GLU A 165 -22.56 -11.84 5.38
C GLU A 165 -21.77 -10.52 5.37
N ARG A 166 -20.57 -10.53 4.80
CA ARG A 166 -19.66 -9.35 4.76
C ARG A 166 -19.39 -8.77 6.14
N SER A 167 -19.35 -9.60 7.16
CA SER A 167 -19.04 -9.18 8.53
C SER A 167 -17.71 -8.40 8.58
N THR A 168 -17.67 -7.36 9.40
CA THR A 168 -16.43 -6.62 9.70
C THR A 168 -15.98 -6.80 11.15
N ALA A 169 -16.69 -7.64 11.92
CA ALA A 169 -16.38 -7.90 13.32
C ALA A 169 -15.27 -8.94 13.50
N ASP A 170 -14.56 -8.91 14.62
CA ASP A 170 -13.73 -10.01 15.09
C ASP A 170 -14.62 -11.23 15.36
N GLY A 171 -14.13 -12.42 15.04
CA GLY A 171 -14.90 -13.66 15.12
C GLY A 171 -15.86 -13.89 13.95
N GLY A 172 -15.85 -13.02 12.93
CA GLY A 172 -16.64 -13.21 11.71
C GLY A 172 -16.35 -14.57 11.08
N ARG A 173 -17.41 -15.31 10.75
CA ARG A 173 -17.36 -16.68 10.23
C ARG A 173 -16.71 -16.71 8.83
N ILE A 174 -15.83 -17.67 8.61
CA ILE A 174 -15.32 -17.99 7.27
C ILE A 174 -16.15 -19.14 6.71
N SER A 175 -16.72 -18.91 5.55
CA SER A 175 -17.58 -19.85 4.84
C SER A 175 -17.30 -19.82 3.33
N GLN A 176 -18.08 -20.54 2.58
CA GLN A 176 -18.07 -20.47 1.12
C GLN A 176 -19.38 -19.90 0.57
N TYR A 177 -19.28 -19.30 -0.60
CA TYR A 177 -20.42 -18.84 -1.40
C TYR A 177 -20.08 -18.89 -2.88
N ALA A 178 -21.11 -18.82 -3.75
CA ALA A 178 -20.88 -18.64 -5.18
C ALA A 178 -19.86 -17.53 -5.44
N ASP A 179 -18.93 -17.73 -6.39
CA ASP A 179 -17.92 -16.73 -6.74
C ASP A 179 -18.56 -15.51 -7.40
N LEU A 180 -18.76 -14.46 -6.64
CA LEU A 180 -19.30 -13.17 -7.07
C LEU A 180 -18.20 -12.10 -7.20
N ASN A 181 -16.94 -12.47 -6.95
CA ASN A 181 -15.83 -11.53 -6.88
C ASN A 181 -16.11 -10.33 -5.95
N GLY A 182 -16.90 -10.54 -4.89
CA GLY A 182 -17.22 -9.51 -3.89
C GLY A 182 -16.02 -9.19 -2.99
N PRO A 183 -15.95 -7.98 -2.40
CA PRO A 183 -14.83 -7.63 -1.50
C PRO A 183 -14.62 -8.60 -0.33
N ASN A 184 -15.70 -9.23 0.18
CA ASN A 184 -15.62 -10.24 1.25
C ASN A 184 -15.05 -11.58 0.79
N GLN A 185 -14.93 -11.82 -0.53
CA GLN A 185 -14.30 -12.99 -1.16
C GLN A 185 -12.87 -12.71 -1.60
N GLN A 186 -12.43 -11.47 -1.51
CA GLN A 186 -11.13 -11.02 -1.99
C GLN A 186 -10.13 -10.90 -0.84
N TRP A 187 -8.94 -11.46 -1.06
CA TRP A 187 -7.90 -11.58 -0.06
C TRP A 187 -6.58 -11.03 -0.59
N GLN A 188 -5.91 -10.21 0.20
CA GLN A 188 -4.54 -9.81 -0.06
C GLN A 188 -3.61 -10.81 0.61
N LEU A 189 -2.66 -11.33 -0.15
CA LEU A 189 -1.62 -12.22 0.37
C LEU A 189 -0.43 -11.38 0.86
N VAL A 190 -0.28 -11.26 2.16
CA VAL A 190 0.83 -10.52 2.79
C VAL A 190 1.85 -11.53 3.29
N ALA A 191 2.98 -11.65 2.62
CA ALA A 191 4.05 -12.54 3.06
C ALA A 191 4.56 -12.15 4.45
N VAL A 192 4.74 -13.14 5.32
CA VAL A 192 5.21 -12.97 6.69
C VAL A 192 6.68 -13.36 6.81
N GLY A 193 7.48 -12.41 7.22
CA GLY A 193 8.92 -12.62 7.44
C GLY A 193 9.71 -12.59 6.13
N GLY A 194 10.64 -11.68 5.99
CA GLY A 194 11.54 -11.58 4.84
C GLY A 194 12.46 -12.79 4.61
N GLY A 195 12.33 -13.85 5.41
CA GLY A 195 13.16 -15.05 5.39
C GLY A 195 12.44 -16.34 5.00
N GLY A 196 11.35 -16.29 4.19
CA GLY A 196 10.77 -17.50 3.60
C GLY A 196 11.81 -18.30 2.81
N THR A 197 11.61 -19.62 2.71
CA THR A 197 12.54 -20.52 1.99
C THR A 197 12.67 -20.19 0.48
N GLY A 198 11.83 -19.29 -0.05
CA GLY A 198 12.01 -18.65 -1.37
C GLY A 198 12.95 -17.46 -1.36
N CYS A 199 13.25 -16.89 -0.19
CA CYS A 199 14.22 -15.80 -0.11
C CYS A 199 15.60 -16.30 -0.55
N GLY A 200 16.24 -15.53 -1.40
CA GLY A 200 17.52 -15.90 -1.97
C GLY A 200 17.46 -17.01 -3.02
N SER A 201 16.28 -17.49 -3.44
CA SER A 201 16.15 -18.38 -4.58
C SER A 201 16.60 -17.69 -5.87
N GLY A 202 17.07 -18.48 -6.84
CA GLY A 202 17.67 -17.96 -8.07
C GLY A 202 19.16 -17.61 -7.91
N SER A 203 19.78 -17.17 -9.00
CA SER A 203 21.19 -16.84 -9.05
C SER A 203 21.54 -15.60 -8.23
N SER A 204 22.65 -15.61 -7.56
CA SER A 204 23.28 -14.45 -6.91
C SER A 204 24.68 -14.21 -7.51
N ASN A 205 25.10 -12.95 -7.55
CA ASN A 205 26.46 -12.59 -7.92
C ASN A 205 27.40 -12.76 -6.72
N ALA A 206 26.93 -12.37 -5.55
CA ALA A 206 27.64 -12.54 -4.30
C ALA A 206 26.70 -12.98 -3.19
N GLU A 207 27.24 -13.59 -2.15
CA GLU A 207 26.47 -14.01 -0.98
C GLU A 207 27.26 -13.84 0.31
N ALA A 208 26.54 -13.65 1.41
CA ALA A 208 27.06 -13.72 2.77
C ALA A 208 26.30 -14.79 3.54
N VAL A 209 26.97 -15.82 4.00
CA VAL A 209 26.36 -17.02 4.60
C VAL A 209 26.90 -17.24 6.00
N LEU A 210 26.01 -17.44 6.96
CA LEU A 210 26.36 -17.88 8.31
C LEU A 210 26.35 -19.41 8.39
N SER A 211 27.49 -19.97 8.84
CA SER A 211 27.61 -21.38 9.16
C SER A 211 28.23 -21.54 10.55
N GLY A 212 27.48 -22.11 11.49
CA GLY A 212 27.84 -22.05 12.90
C GLY A 212 27.93 -20.61 13.39
N SER A 213 29.12 -20.18 13.83
CA SER A 213 29.40 -18.81 14.26
C SER A 213 30.17 -17.99 13.22
N THR A 214 30.46 -18.56 12.06
CA THR A 214 31.31 -17.94 11.03
C THR A 214 30.48 -17.43 9.87
N TRP A 215 30.60 -16.16 9.58
CA TRP A 215 30.12 -15.52 8.36
C TRP A 215 31.15 -15.65 7.26
N THR A 216 30.74 -16.14 6.11
CA THR A 216 31.58 -16.20 4.92
C THR A 216 30.91 -15.42 3.79
N ALA A 217 31.60 -14.43 3.23
CA ALA A 217 31.15 -13.76 2.02
C ALA A 217 31.91 -14.27 0.80
N ARG A 218 31.19 -14.50 -0.32
CA ARG A 218 31.73 -15.00 -1.57
C ARG A 218 31.18 -14.21 -2.76
N ASN A 219 31.99 -14.11 -3.80
CA ASN A 219 31.58 -13.73 -5.15
C ASN A 219 31.93 -14.86 -6.10
N GLY A 220 30.94 -15.58 -6.59
CA GLY A 220 31.13 -16.87 -7.24
C GLY A 220 31.87 -17.85 -6.33
N SER A 221 32.99 -18.39 -6.79
CA SER A 221 33.85 -19.32 -6.00
C SER A 221 34.84 -18.60 -5.07
N SER A 222 35.03 -17.29 -5.21
CA SER A 222 36.05 -16.54 -4.47
C SER A 222 35.52 -16.10 -3.11
N THR A 223 36.19 -16.47 -2.02
CA THR A 223 35.90 -15.97 -0.67
C THR A 223 36.47 -14.57 -0.52
N VAL A 224 35.62 -13.60 -0.19
CA VAL A 224 35.99 -12.19 -0.01
C VAL A 224 36.00 -11.75 1.45
N TYR A 225 35.42 -12.56 2.34
CA TYR A 225 35.43 -12.36 3.79
C TYR A 225 35.17 -13.69 4.51
N SER A 226 35.84 -13.87 5.67
CA SER A 226 35.51 -14.92 6.64
C SER A 226 35.77 -14.38 8.04
N GLY A 227 34.78 -14.45 8.92
CA GLY A 227 34.86 -13.93 10.30
C GLY A 227 33.52 -14.03 11.02
N SER A 228 33.42 -13.43 12.21
CA SER A 228 32.20 -13.50 13.03
C SER A 228 31.24 -12.33 12.84
N ASP A 229 31.64 -11.28 12.09
CA ASP A 229 30.85 -10.05 11.97
C ASP A 229 29.94 -10.06 10.75
N MET A 230 28.63 -9.97 10.99
CA MET A 230 27.60 -9.98 9.96
C MET A 230 27.73 -8.79 9.00
N LEU A 231 27.93 -7.59 9.54
CA LEU A 231 27.99 -6.37 8.72
C LEU A 231 29.21 -6.39 7.80
N SER A 232 30.36 -6.80 8.31
CA SER A 232 31.58 -6.95 7.52
C SER A 232 31.40 -7.95 6.38
N ALA A 233 30.72 -9.07 6.63
CA ALA A 233 30.42 -10.06 5.61
C ALA A 233 29.46 -9.50 4.53
N MET A 234 28.39 -8.85 4.95
CA MET A 234 27.42 -8.23 4.02
C MET A 234 28.10 -7.15 3.17
N GLN A 235 28.89 -6.26 3.79
CA GLN A 235 29.56 -5.18 3.08
C GLN A 235 30.65 -5.71 2.13
N ALA A 236 31.37 -6.76 2.52
CA ALA A 236 32.34 -7.42 1.66
C ALA A 236 31.68 -8.06 0.43
N ALA A 237 30.53 -8.72 0.61
CA ALA A 237 29.75 -9.25 -0.51
C ALA A 237 29.28 -8.13 -1.46
N VAL A 238 28.76 -7.01 -0.93
CA VAL A 238 28.36 -5.84 -1.72
C VAL A 238 29.57 -5.23 -2.46
N ASN A 239 30.69 -5.06 -1.79
CA ASN A 239 31.89 -4.46 -2.36
C ASN A 239 32.57 -5.34 -3.42
N SER A 240 32.31 -6.64 -3.42
CA SER A 240 32.83 -7.60 -4.40
C SER A 240 32.12 -7.56 -5.74
N LEU A 241 30.98 -6.88 -5.84
CA LEU A 241 30.24 -6.73 -7.10
C LEU A 241 31.08 -5.97 -8.14
N SER A 242 30.83 -6.25 -9.43
CA SER A 242 31.61 -5.67 -10.52
C SER A 242 31.66 -4.14 -10.47
N ALA A 243 32.84 -3.57 -10.55
CA ALA A 243 33.03 -2.13 -10.68
C ALA A 243 32.45 -1.63 -12.03
N GLY A 244 31.84 -0.43 -12.05
CA GLY A 244 31.30 0.16 -13.28
C GLY A 244 30.11 -0.59 -13.89
N ARG A 245 29.45 -1.47 -13.14
CA ARG A 245 28.25 -2.20 -13.61
C ARG A 245 27.13 -1.25 -13.99
N THR A 246 26.37 -1.60 -15.03
CA THR A 246 25.23 -0.86 -15.56
C THR A 246 23.93 -1.64 -15.47
N SER A 247 23.96 -2.83 -14.86
CA SER A 247 22.80 -3.66 -14.56
C SER A 247 22.86 -4.16 -13.12
N LYS A 248 21.71 -4.44 -12.53
CA LYS A 248 21.63 -4.90 -11.14
C LYS A 248 22.41 -6.20 -10.95
N GLN A 249 23.22 -6.24 -9.92
CA GLN A 249 23.87 -7.43 -9.40
C GLN A 249 23.32 -7.74 -8.01
N ARG A 250 23.09 -9.02 -7.75
CA ARG A 250 22.36 -9.49 -6.59
C ARG A 250 23.28 -10.04 -5.52
N VAL A 251 23.07 -9.55 -4.28
CA VAL A 251 23.68 -10.08 -3.06
C VAL A 251 22.62 -10.78 -2.24
N VAL A 252 22.88 -12.00 -1.81
CA VAL A 252 22.01 -12.78 -0.93
C VAL A 252 22.70 -12.98 0.42
N VAL A 253 21.97 -12.68 1.50
CA VAL A 253 22.43 -12.87 2.88
C VAL A 253 21.66 -14.01 3.52
N ARG A 254 22.34 -15.07 3.94
CA ARG A 254 21.75 -16.27 4.54
C ARG A 254 22.21 -16.42 5.98
N GLY A 255 21.30 -16.16 6.90
CA GLY A 255 21.55 -16.23 8.34
C GLY A 255 21.07 -14.99 9.06
N SER A 256 20.96 -15.09 10.37
CA SER A 256 20.55 -13.99 11.26
C SER A 256 21.74 -13.55 12.10
N GLY A 257 21.75 -12.26 12.46
CA GLY A 257 22.79 -11.71 13.31
C GLY A 257 22.43 -10.33 13.82
N SER A 258 23.38 -9.70 14.50
CA SER A 258 23.21 -8.37 15.04
C SER A 258 24.17 -7.38 14.42
N MET A 259 23.76 -6.12 14.37
CA MET A 259 24.64 -5.01 14.04
C MET A 259 24.37 -3.79 14.93
N SER A 260 25.36 -2.91 15.06
CA SER A 260 25.21 -1.68 15.82
C SER A 260 24.32 -0.69 15.10
N ALA A 261 23.45 0.03 15.84
CA ALA A 261 22.68 1.16 15.33
C ALA A 261 23.57 2.34 14.87
N GLY A 262 24.83 2.39 15.32
CA GLY A 262 25.83 3.34 14.85
C GLY A 262 26.51 2.96 13.53
N SER A 263 26.09 1.85 12.89
CA SER A 263 26.68 1.31 11.67
C SER A 263 25.68 1.33 10.53
N ARG A 264 26.18 1.09 9.29
CA ARG A 264 25.33 1.00 8.10
C ARG A 264 25.90 0.02 7.08
N LEU A 265 25.01 -0.71 6.40
CA LEU A 265 25.31 -1.40 5.16
C LEU A 265 25.01 -0.44 4.00
N SER A 266 26.06 -0.08 3.25
CA SER A 266 25.93 0.87 2.14
C SER A 266 25.74 0.14 0.81
N LEU A 267 24.66 0.49 0.09
CA LEU A 267 24.34 -0.09 -1.21
C LEU A 267 24.71 0.90 -2.33
N PRO A 268 25.66 0.58 -3.20
CA PRO A 268 25.93 1.37 -4.40
C PRO A 268 24.87 1.15 -5.48
N SER A 269 24.94 1.94 -6.56
CA SER A 269 24.04 1.78 -7.72
C SER A 269 24.08 0.36 -8.30
N TYR A 270 22.97 -0.04 -8.90
CA TYR A 270 22.79 -1.36 -9.53
C TYR A 270 23.00 -2.52 -8.56
N THR A 271 22.46 -2.39 -7.35
CA THR A 271 22.54 -3.44 -6.32
C THR A 271 21.17 -3.95 -5.96
N THR A 272 20.98 -5.25 -5.99
CA THR A 272 19.85 -5.96 -5.40
C THR A 272 20.32 -6.67 -4.14
N LEU A 273 19.66 -6.41 -3.00
CA LEU A 273 19.90 -7.05 -1.70
C LEU A 273 18.72 -7.93 -1.32
N ALA A 274 18.98 -9.18 -0.96
CA ALA A 274 18.02 -10.09 -0.35
C ALA A 274 18.56 -10.61 0.98
N VAL A 275 17.96 -10.23 2.10
CA VAL A 275 18.34 -10.72 3.43
C VAL A 275 17.35 -11.79 3.86
N CYS A 276 17.81 -13.03 3.92
CA CYS A 276 17.04 -14.24 4.24
C CYS A 276 17.19 -14.68 5.70
N GLY A 277 17.40 -13.74 6.57
CA GLY A 277 17.44 -13.89 8.01
C GLY A 277 17.03 -12.57 8.66
N THR A 278 17.21 -12.49 9.96
CA THR A 278 16.88 -11.29 10.74
C THR A 278 18.13 -10.51 11.08
N ILE A 279 18.14 -9.21 10.84
CA ILE A 279 19.12 -8.28 11.38
C ILE A 279 18.56 -7.70 12.67
N ASN A 280 19.18 -7.99 13.80
CA ASN A 280 18.84 -7.37 15.08
C ASN A 280 19.75 -6.15 15.32
N VAL A 281 19.15 -4.96 15.43
CA VAL A 281 19.88 -3.71 15.60
C VAL A 281 19.96 -3.34 17.07
N THR A 282 21.17 -3.16 17.57
CA THR A 282 21.45 -2.89 18.99
C THR A 282 22.17 -1.58 19.22
N GLY A 283 22.02 -1.02 20.42
CA GLY A 283 22.62 0.25 20.78
C GLY A 283 21.83 1.45 20.25
N SER A 284 22.50 2.59 20.15
CA SER A 284 21.93 3.85 19.65
C SER A 284 22.69 4.35 18.43
N GLY A 285 21.95 4.87 17.45
CA GLY A 285 22.50 5.50 16.25
C GLY A 285 22.41 7.01 16.29
N SER A 286 23.20 7.67 15.45
CA SER A 286 23.15 9.11 15.23
C SER A 286 23.37 9.44 13.75
N GLY A 287 23.04 10.66 13.34
CA GLY A 287 23.21 11.10 11.95
C GLY A 287 22.36 10.32 10.96
N ASP A 288 22.97 9.73 9.95
CA ASP A 288 22.30 9.06 8.83
C ASP A 288 22.46 7.51 8.87
N GLN A 289 22.75 6.91 10.04
CA GLN A 289 22.96 5.46 10.13
C GLN A 289 21.66 4.68 9.96
N ALA A 290 21.75 3.61 9.18
CA ALA A 290 20.68 2.62 8.96
C ALA A 290 21.26 1.25 8.62
N PRO A 291 20.64 0.14 9.07
CA PRO A 291 21.01 -1.20 8.66
C PRO A 291 21.08 -1.38 7.14
N VAL A 292 20.21 -0.68 6.40
CA VAL A 292 20.24 -0.62 4.93
C VAL A 292 20.22 0.84 4.50
N TYR A 293 21.27 1.25 3.82
CA TYR A 293 21.52 2.64 3.45
C TYR A 293 21.95 2.77 1.99
N SER A 294 21.46 3.81 1.33
CA SER A 294 21.98 4.24 0.03
C SER A 294 21.85 5.75 -0.15
N ARG A 295 22.81 6.36 -0.85
CA ARG A 295 22.80 7.82 -1.09
C ARG A 295 23.40 8.18 -2.44
N GLY A 296 22.67 9.00 -3.22
CA GLY A 296 23.14 9.49 -4.53
C GLY A 296 23.33 8.39 -5.55
N THR A 297 22.46 7.39 -5.55
CA THR A 297 22.57 6.17 -6.36
C THR A 297 21.33 5.97 -7.23
N THR A 298 21.40 4.98 -8.10
CA THR A 298 20.27 4.57 -8.94
C THR A 298 20.16 3.05 -9.01
N ASP A 299 18.97 2.55 -9.32
CA ASP A 299 18.72 1.13 -9.57
C ASP A 299 19.10 0.24 -8.37
N VAL A 300 18.62 0.63 -7.18
CA VAL A 300 18.78 -0.11 -5.93
C VAL A 300 17.49 -0.86 -5.61
N GLU A 301 17.65 -2.11 -5.19
CA GLU A 301 16.53 -2.97 -4.81
C GLU A 301 16.83 -3.70 -3.50
N VAL A 302 15.87 -3.69 -2.58
CA VAL A 302 15.88 -4.51 -1.37
C VAL A 302 14.70 -5.47 -1.49
N GLN A 303 14.97 -6.70 -1.91
CA GLN A 303 13.92 -7.69 -2.18
C GLN A 303 13.24 -8.18 -0.91
N ASN A 304 14.05 -8.54 0.08
CA ASN A 304 13.60 -9.07 1.37
C ASN A 304 14.44 -8.46 2.48
N LEU A 305 13.79 -8.10 3.59
CA LEU A 305 14.47 -7.61 4.78
C LEU A 305 13.61 -7.87 6.02
N THR A 306 14.20 -8.47 7.04
CA THR A 306 13.61 -8.55 8.37
C THR A 306 14.52 -7.84 9.36
N LEU A 307 13.97 -6.83 10.06
CA LEU A 307 14.68 -6.06 11.08
C LEU A 307 13.98 -6.13 12.43
N THR A 308 14.79 -6.21 13.48
CA THR A 308 14.34 -6.05 14.88
C THR A 308 15.26 -5.07 15.62
N GLY A 309 14.86 -4.68 16.84
CA GLY A 309 15.69 -3.84 17.69
C GLY A 309 15.46 -2.34 17.52
N SER A 310 16.49 -1.53 17.75
CA SER A 310 16.38 -0.07 17.90
C SER A 310 17.26 0.73 16.93
N PRO A 311 17.05 0.63 15.60
CA PRO A 311 17.79 1.45 14.65
C PRO A 311 17.40 2.93 14.77
N LEU A 312 18.26 3.84 14.29
CA LEU A 312 17.85 5.22 14.05
C LEU A 312 16.89 5.30 12.86
N TYR A 313 17.23 4.65 11.76
CA TYR A 313 16.39 4.35 10.61
C TYR A 313 16.52 2.85 10.30
N GLY A 314 15.42 2.18 9.95
CA GLY A 314 15.48 0.80 9.47
C GLY A 314 16.04 0.72 8.05
N ILE A 315 15.48 1.52 7.14
CA ILE A 315 16.00 1.78 5.78
C ILE A 315 16.12 3.28 5.59
N PHE A 316 17.26 3.72 5.05
CA PHE A 316 17.46 5.12 4.72
C PHE A 316 18.02 5.28 3.30
N MET A 317 17.20 5.86 2.41
CA MET A 317 17.50 6.08 1.01
C MET A 317 17.45 7.58 0.69
N ARG A 318 18.60 8.17 0.39
CA ARG A 318 18.70 9.61 0.09
C ARG A 318 19.18 9.84 -1.33
N ASN A 319 18.37 10.55 -2.13
CA ASN A 319 18.66 10.81 -3.55
C ASN A 319 18.93 9.51 -4.32
N VAL A 320 18.03 8.50 -4.16
CA VAL A 320 18.10 7.20 -4.83
C VAL A 320 16.97 7.10 -5.85
N ASN A 321 17.30 7.07 -7.13
CA ASN A 321 16.31 6.90 -8.20
C ASN A 321 16.15 5.41 -8.56
N ASN A 322 15.00 5.04 -9.15
CA ASN A 322 14.70 3.65 -9.54
C ASN A 322 14.87 2.69 -8.35
N LEU A 323 14.29 3.06 -7.21
CA LEU A 323 14.33 2.28 -5.96
C LEU A 323 13.18 1.29 -5.92
N THR A 324 13.48 0.04 -5.56
CA THR A 324 12.46 -0.96 -5.23
C THR A 324 12.68 -1.50 -3.82
N LEU A 325 11.64 -1.45 -2.98
CA LEU A 325 11.56 -2.14 -1.70
C LEU A 325 10.48 -3.23 -1.83
N GLY A 326 10.88 -4.50 -1.76
CA GLY A 326 10.00 -5.66 -1.93
C GLY A 326 9.25 -6.02 -0.64
N GLN A 327 9.65 -7.10 0.01
CA GLN A 327 9.03 -7.61 1.24
C GLN A 327 9.85 -7.17 2.46
N ILE A 328 9.35 -6.21 3.21
CA ILE A 328 10.04 -5.59 4.33
C ILE A 328 9.24 -5.83 5.62
N ASP A 329 9.82 -6.47 6.60
CA ASP A 329 9.24 -6.70 7.94
C ASP A 329 10.15 -6.06 9.01
N MET A 330 9.63 -5.04 9.68
CA MET A 330 10.35 -4.32 10.72
C MET A 330 9.58 -4.35 12.04
N ARG A 331 10.13 -5.02 13.05
CA ARG A 331 9.60 -5.07 14.41
C ARG A 331 10.55 -4.35 15.33
N LEU A 332 10.33 -3.04 15.43
CA LEU A 332 11.26 -2.12 16.05
C LEU A 332 10.82 -1.74 17.46
N SER A 333 11.74 -1.23 18.24
CA SER A 333 11.48 -0.62 19.57
C SER A 333 11.80 0.87 19.61
N ALA A 334 12.36 1.43 18.54
CA ALA A 334 12.68 2.85 18.40
C ALA A 334 12.90 3.22 16.92
N GLY A 335 13.22 4.49 16.66
CA GLY A 335 13.64 5.03 15.39
C GLY A 335 12.52 5.19 14.36
N LEU A 336 12.89 5.31 13.10
CA LEU A 336 12.01 5.43 11.94
C LEU A 336 12.14 4.16 11.09
N GLY A 337 11.02 3.63 10.59
CA GLY A 337 11.08 2.41 9.76
C GLY A 337 11.77 2.67 8.42
N VAL A 338 11.10 3.28 7.46
CA VAL A 338 11.62 3.55 6.11
C VAL A 338 11.62 5.05 5.85
N ARG A 339 12.78 5.60 5.52
CA ARG A 339 12.92 6.98 5.03
C ARG A 339 13.49 7.01 3.62
N ILE A 340 12.78 7.72 2.73
CA ILE A 340 13.20 8.00 1.36
C ILE A 340 13.11 9.50 1.16
N ASP A 341 14.23 10.17 0.89
CA ASP A 341 14.23 11.63 0.77
C ASP A 341 15.18 12.17 -0.32
N ASN A 342 14.93 13.43 -0.72
CA ASN A 342 15.79 14.19 -1.61
C ASN A 342 16.67 15.21 -0.85
N HIS A 343 16.83 15.10 0.46
CA HIS A 343 17.61 16.03 1.26
C HIS A 343 19.13 15.87 1.05
N GLY A 344 19.88 16.88 1.34
CA GLY A 344 21.33 16.89 1.16
C GLY A 344 21.79 17.11 -0.30
N GLY A 345 20.88 17.58 -1.15
CA GLY A 345 21.11 18.05 -2.51
C GLY A 345 20.17 19.19 -2.84
N ASP A 346 19.96 19.47 -4.11
CA ASP A 346 18.94 20.40 -4.57
C ASP A 346 17.53 19.82 -4.33
N ARG A 347 16.77 20.43 -3.42
CA ARG A 347 15.39 20.00 -3.11
C ARG A 347 14.40 20.23 -4.24
N ALA A 348 14.75 21.05 -5.24
CA ALA A 348 13.96 21.18 -6.46
C ALA A 348 14.04 19.91 -7.33
N VAL A 349 15.11 19.12 -7.18
CA VAL A 349 15.29 17.85 -7.88
C VAL A 349 14.69 16.73 -7.05
N LYS A 350 13.58 16.17 -7.53
CA LYS A 350 12.90 15.07 -6.84
C LYS A 350 13.57 13.72 -7.13
N VAL A 351 13.50 12.83 -6.15
CA VAL A 351 13.77 11.40 -6.33
C VAL A 351 12.71 10.80 -7.25
N ARG A 352 13.10 9.94 -8.18
CA ARG A 352 12.18 9.40 -9.19
C ARG A 352 12.08 7.89 -9.14
N ASN A 353 10.89 7.40 -9.52
CA ASN A 353 10.59 5.98 -9.72
C ASN A 353 10.85 5.14 -8.45
N VAL A 354 10.11 5.42 -7.40
CA VAL A 354 10.15 4.65 -6.15
C VAL A 354 9.01 3.67 -6.11
N ARG A 355 9.32 2.41 -5.89
CA ARG A 355 8.37 1.34 -5.71
C ARG A 355 8.55 0.68 -4.33
N ILE A 356 7.47 0.52 -3.60
CA ILE A 356 7.41 -0.19 -2.32
C ILE A 356 6.29 -1.22 -2.46
N ASP A 357 6.62 -2.52 -2.42
CA ASP A 357 5.59 -3.56 -2.58
C ASP A 357 4.83 -3.76 -1.28
N ASN A 358 5.50 -4.25 -0.23
CA ASN A 358 4.90 -4.49 1.07
C ASN A 358 5.85 -4.09 2.18
N VAL A 359 5.40 -3.24 3.08
CA VAL A 359 6.11 -2.91 4.31
C VAL A 359 5.21 -3.22 5.50
N TYR A 360 5.64 -4.12 6.36
CA TYR A 360 5.17 -4.22 7.73
C TYR A 360 6.14 -3.50 8.66
N VAL A 361 5.62 -2.61 9.50
CA VAL A 361 6.44 -1.89 10.47
C VAL A 361 5.70 -1.72 11.79
N SER A 362 6.37 -2.00 12.90
CA SER A 362 5.78 -1.84 14.23
C SER A 362 6.74 -1.23 15.23
N GLY A 363 6.18 -0.56 16.25
CA GLY A 363 6.92 -0.08 17.43
C GLY A 363 7.93 1.02 17.17
N THR A 364 7.80 1.79 16.08
CA THR A 364 8.73 2.88 15.76
C THR A 364 8.62 4.03 16.75
N GLY A 365 9.76 4.67 17.04
CA GLY A 365 9.82 5.88 17.83
C GLY A 365 9.40 7.15 17.08
N THR A 366 9.21 7.06 15.75
CA THR A 366 8.70 8.11 14.86
C THR A 366 7.78 7.51 13.81
N HIS A 367 7.99 7.77 12.51
CA HIS A 367 7.15 7.28 11.42
C HIS A 367 7.41 5.81 11.07
N GLY A 368 6.39 5.12 10.58
CA GLY A 368 6.54 3.83 9.93
C GLY A 368 7.24 3.95 8.59
N VAL A 369 6.63 4.66 7.66
CA VAL A 369 7.20 4.97 6.34
C VAL A 369 7.08 6.47 6.08
N GLU A 370 8.17 7.09 5.67
CA GLU A 370 8.22 8.50 5.29
C GLU A 370 8.87 8.67 3.92
N THR A 371 8.20 9.39 3.02
CA THR A 371 8.79 9.88 1.76
C THR A 371 8.87 11.40 1.79
N TYR A 372 9.91 11.97 1.18
CA TYR A 372 10.08 13.40 1.03
C TYR A 372 10.68 13.73 -0.34
N GLY A 373 9.97 14.55 -1.13
CA GLY A 373 10.45 15.00 -2.45
C GLY A 373 10.56 13.88 -3.47
N VAL A 374 9.53 13.03 -3.58
CA VAL A 374 9.47 11.93 -4.56
C VAL A 374 8.54 12.30 -5.71
N ASP A 375 8.95 11.99 -6.95
CA ASP A 375 8.16 12.07 -8.17
C ASP A 375 8.04 10.68 -8.80
N GLY A 376 6.81 10.15 -8.83
CA GLY A 376 6.57 8.77 -9.26
C GLY A 376 6.78 7.77 -8.11
N LEU A 377 5.80 7.68 -7.20
CA LEU A 377 5.77 6.74 -6.09
C LEU A 377 4.68 5.70 -6.30
N THR A 378 5.04 4.44 -6.20
CA THR A 378 4.06 3.33 -6.15
C THR A 378 4.23 2.57 -4.86
N ILE A 379 3.18 2.46 -4.07
CA ILE A 379 3.13 1.65 -2.84
C ILE A 379 2.02 0.61 -2.98
N GLY A 380 2.33 -0.66 -2.77
CA GLY A 380 1.32 -1.71 -2.65
C GLY A 380 0.63 -1.62 -1.30
N THR A 381 1.33 -2.00 -0.22
CA THR A 381 0.77 -1.96 1.14
C THR A 381 1.77 -1.44 2.15
N VAL A 382 1.30 -0.57 3.04
CA VAL A 382 1.97 -0.23 4.31
C VAL A 382 1.10 -0.71 5.44
N THR A 383 1.60 -1.68 6.21
CA THR A 383 0.99 -2.12 7.47
C THR A 383 1.80 -1.55 8.62
N ALA A 384 1.22 -0.61 9.37
CA ALA A 384 1.87 0.06 10.48
C ALA A 384 1.15 -0.26 11.80
N ARG A 385 1.92 -0.61 12.83
CA ARG A 385 1.37 -0.96 14.15
C ARG A 385 2.10 -0.19 15.25
N ASN A 386 1.34 0.57 16.02
CA ASN A 386 1.87 1.31 17.17
C ASN A 386 3.08 2.18 16.82
N THR A 387 3.01 2.91 15.72
CA THR A 387 4.01 3.91 15.36
C THR A 387 3.74 5.18 16.18
N ARG A 388 4.77 5.73 16.82
CA ARG A 388 4.62 6.94 17.64
C ARG A 388 4.08 8.12 16.83
N ASP A 389 4.60 8.28 15.62
CA ASP A 389 4.18 9.31 14.68
C ASP A 389 3.29 8.69 13.58
N SER A 390 3.43 9.07 12.32
CA SER A 390 2.53 8.57 11.27
C SER A 390 2.84 7.14 10.84
N GLY A 391 1.82 6.39 10.45
CA GLY A 391 1.98 5.10 9.78
C GLY A 391 2.65 5.26 8.43
N LEU A 392 2.01 6.02 7.52
CA LEU A 392 2.57 6.50 6.26
C LEU A 392 2.53 8.03 6.20
N LEU A 393 3.65 8.66 5.92
CA LEU A 393 3.77 10.09 5.70
C LEU A 393 4.32 10.37 4.30
N LEU A 394 3.57 11.13 3.52
CA LEU A 394 4.00 11.67 2.24
C LEU A 394 4.29 13.17 2.39
N ASN A 395 5.53 13.57 2.17
CA ASN A 395 5.96 14.97 2.15
C ASN A 395 6.41 15.35 0.75
N ASP A 396 6.00 16.49 0.25
CA ASP A 396 6.46 17.04 -1.04
C ASP A 396 6.56 16.00 -2.18
N THR A 397 5.67 15.01 -2.14
CA THR A 397 5.62 13.89 -3.09
C THR A 397 4.54 14.16 -4.12
N ILE A 398 4.81 13.84 -5.38
CA ILE A 398 3.87 13.97 -6.51
C ILE A 398 3.81 12.67 -7.32
N ASN A 399 2.76 12.52 -8.13
CA ASN A 399 2.57 11.34 -8.99
C ASN A 399 2.64 10.04 -8.18
N ALA A 400 1.83 9.95 -7.11
CA ALA A 400 1.84 8.81 -6.20
C ALA A 400 0.57 7.95 -6.33
N THR A 401 0.78 6.63 -6.33
CA THR A 401 -0.27 5.63 -6.20
C THR A 401 0.02 4.76 -4.98
N VAL A 402 -0.91 4.70 -4.04
CA VAL A 402 -0.85 3.90 -2.82
C VAL A 402 -2.02 2.94 -2.82
N GLY A 403 -1.77 1.64 -2.77
CA GLY A 403 -2.81 0.62 -2.69
C GLY A 403 -3.51 0.65 -1.34
N THR A 404 -2.82 0.26 -0.28
CA THR A 404 -3.39 0.17 1.07
C THR A 404 -2.47 0.78 2.12
N VAL A 405 -3.07 1.59 2.99
CA VAL A 405 -2.49 2.00 4.28
C VAL A 405 -3.32 1.35 5.37
N ASP A 406 -2.77 0.36 6.06
CA ASP A 406 -3.38 -0.28 7.23
C ASP A 406 -2.57 0.09 8.47
N ALA A 407 -3.02 1.10 9.20
CA ALA A 407 -2.29 1.62 10.34
C ALA A 407 -3.15 1.64 11.60
N GLN A 408 -2.71 0.90 12.62
CA GLN A 408 -3.39 0.78 13.91
C GLN A 408 -2.49 1.30 15.03
N GLY A 409 -3.06 2.13 15.91
CA GLY A 409 -2.33 2.75 16.99
C GLY A 409 -1.26 3.75 16.53
N ALA A 410 -1.39 4.31 15.32
CA ALA A 410 -0.44 5.27 14.77
C ALA A 410 -0.76 6.71 15.22
N GLY A 411 0.28 7.53 15.42
CA GLY A 411 0.15 8.94 15.71
C GLY A 411 -0.31 9.21 17.14
N ALA A 412 0.51 8.92 18.13
CA ALA A 412 0.16 9.14 19.55
C ALA A 412 -0.06 10.63 19.94
N GLY A 413 0.34 11.58 19.10
CA GLY A 413 0.23 13.01 19.37
C GLY A 413 -0.66 13.76 18.40
N THR A 414 -0.75 15.09 18.58
CA THR A 414 -1.62 15.97 17.79
C THR A 414 -1.11 16.26 16.38
N GLY A 415 0.14 15.94 16.06
CA GLY A 415 0.78 16.24 14.77
C GLY A 415 0.71 15.14 13.73
N TYR A 416 0.19 13.94 14.05
CA TYR A 416 0.41 12.75 13.27
C TYR A 416 -0.87 11.96 13.01
N ALA A 417 -0.81 10.97 12.09
CA ALA A 417 -1.96 10.20 11.65
C ALA A 417 -1.56 8.81 11.12
N ALA A 418 -2.52 7.92 10.98
CA ALA A 418 -2.34 6.67 10.24
C ALA A 418 -1.83 6.93 8.81
N PHE A 419 -2.50 7.83 8.09
CA PHE A 419 -2.06 8.38 6.81
C PHE A 419 -1.95 9.91 6.86
N ARG A 420 -0.79 10.43 6.52
CA ARG A 420 -0.53 11.87 6.53
C ARG A 420 0.06 12.36 5.21
N MET A 421 -0.46 13.48 4.72
CA MET A 421 0.10 14.29 3.63
C MET A 421 0.51 15.64 4.18
N ALA A 422 1.75 16.05 3.96
CA ALA A 422 2.26 17.31 4.49
C ALA A 422 3.28 17.99 3.53
N ASN A 423 3.64 19.22 3.85
CA ASN A 423 4.74 19.95 3.20
C ASN A 423 4.59 20.01 1.69
N ARG A 424 3.49 20.56 1.20
CA ARG A 424 3.19 20.74 -0.23
C ARG A 424 3.04 19.42 -1.02
N ASN A 425 2.68 18.33 -0.35
CA ASN A 425 2.43 17.06 -1.01
C ASN A 425 1.36 17.21 -2.09
N GLY A 426 1.59 16.66 -3.29
CA GLY A 426 0.68 16.77 -4.44
C GLY A 426 0.74 18.09 -5.20
N ARG A 427 1.57 19.06 -4.80
CA ARG A 427 1.72 20.35 -5.45
C ARG A 427 2.56 20.24 -6.71
N VAL A 428 2.03 20.72 -7.85
CA VAL A 428 2.73 20.84 -9.12
C VAL A 428 2.70 22.32 -9.54
N GLY A 429 3.86 22.96 -9.59
CA GLY A 429 3.93 24.42 -9.74
C GLY A 429 3.19 25.13 -8.60
N ASN A 430 2.19 25.93 -8.92
CA ASN A 430 1.34 26.63 -7.96
C ASN A 430 -0.06 26.04 -7.81
N SER A 431 -0.28 24.80 -8.27
CA SER A 431 -1.59 24.15 -8.26
C SER A 431 -1.54 22.75 -7.65
N TYR A 432 -2.71 22.17 -7.45
CA TYR A 432 -2.88 20.83 -6.87
C TYR A 432 -3.72 19.96 -7.82
N PRO A 433 -3.21 19.62 -9.04
CA PRO A 433 -3.91 18.67 -9.90
C PRO A 433 -3.99 17.32 -9.20
N THR A 434 -5.00 16.51 -9.55
CA THR A 434 -5.13 15.16 -8.97
C THR A 434 -3.98 14.29 -9.47
N ASN A 435 -2.98 14.08 -8.62
CA ASN A 435 -1.80 13.28 -8.90
C ASN A 435 -1.43 12.31 -7.76
N ILE A 436 -2.22 12.30 -6.68
CA ILE A 436 -2.08 11.35 -5.59
C ILE A 436 -3.34 10.48 -5.54
N ARG A 437 -3.18 9.17 -5.63
CA ARG A 437 -4.28 8.21 -5.49
C ARG A 437 -3.99 7.23 -4.37
N VAL A 438 -4.97 7.03 -3.47
CA VAL A 438 -4.89 6.09 -2.35
C VAL A 438 -6.10 5.17 -2.42
N GLY A 439 -5.89 3.90 -2.64
CA GLY A 439 -6.97 2.92 -2.77
C GLY A 439 -7.73 2.72 -1.47
N THR A 440 -7.02 2.46 -0.37
CA THR A 440 -7.66 2.16 0.92
C THR A 440 -6.86 2.71 2.09
N VAL A 441 -7.54 3.34 3.04
CA VAL A 441 -7.00 3.70 4.36
C VAL A 441 -7.80 2.98 5.44
N LEU A 442 -7.15 2.10 6.17
CA LEU A 442 -7.66 1.43 7.37
C LEU A 442 -6.93 1.98 8.58
N ALA A 443 -7.66 2.59 9.51
CA ALA A 443 -7.08 3.17 10.71
C ALA A 443 -7.92 2.86 11.94
N SER A 444 -7.27 2.49 13.03
CA SER A 444 -7.95 2.31 14.30
C SER A 444 -7.08 2.74 15.47
N GLY A 445 -7.68 3.38 16.47
CA GLY A 445 -6.93 3.95 17.59
C GLY A 445 -5.94 5.03 17.14
N GLY A 446 -4.93 5.28 17.95
CA GLY A 446 -3.92 6.31 17.69
C GLY A 446 -4.47 7.75 17.74
N GLY A 447 -3.75 8.68 17.13
CA GLY A 447 -4.12 10.10 17.18
C GLY A 447 -5.14 10.50 16.12
N ARG A 448 -4.85 10.25 14.85
CA ARG A 448 -5.73 10.55 13.70
C ARG A 448 -5.74 9.42 12.69
N GLY A 449 -6.85 9.31 11.95
CA GLY A 449 -6.92 8.42 10.81
C GLY A 449 -6.24 9.02 9.56
N ILE A 450 -6.77 10.13 9.06
CA ILE A 450 -6.21 10.86 7.91
C ILE A 450 -5.87 12.29 8.33
N PHE A 451 -4.71 12.78 7.94
CA PHE A 451 -4.31 14.16 8.13
C PHE A 451 -3.67 14.75 6.87
N CYS A 452 -4.37 15.67 6.24
CA CYS A 452 -3.83 16.52 5.19
C CYS A 452 -3.50 17.89 5.77
N VAL A 453 -2.25 18.37 5.57
CA VAL A 453 -1.76 19.59 6.22
C VAL A 453 -0.69 20.32 5.40
N SER A 454 -0.45 21.59 5.72
CA SER A 454 0.69 22.39 5.25
C SER A 454 0.76 22.47 3.71
N GLU A 455 -0.25 23.09 3.11
CA GLU A 455 -0.35 23.32 1.66
C GLU A 455 -0.23 22.02 0.85
N SER A 456 -0.86 20.94 1.31
CA SER A 456 -0.93 19.66 0.58
C SER A 456 -2.21 19.51 -0.21
N GLY A 457 -2.29 18.52 -1.10
CA GLY A 457 -3.55 18.27 -1.84
C GLY A 457 -3.37 17.43 -3.09
N GLY A 458 -4.23 17.66 -4.08
CA GLY A 458 -4.24 16.90 -5.34
C GLY A 458 -4.49 15.42 -5.14
N ALA A 459 -5.32 15.03 -4.14
CA ALA A 459 -5.44 13.66 -3.68
C ALA A 459 -6.87 13.11 -3.81
N VAL A 460 -6.97 11.84 -4.18
CA VAL A 460 -8.20 11.04 -4.09
C VAL A 460 -7.91 9.83 -3.21
N ILE A 461 -8.70 9.67 -2.15
CA ILE A 461 -8.69 8.51 -1.27
C ILE A 461 -10.00 7.77 -1.50
N ASP A 462 -9.91 6.58 -2.09
CA ASP A 462 -11.09 5.87 -2.60
C ASP A 462 -11.91 5.23 -1.48
N ARG A 463 -11.27 4.46 -0.59
CA ARG A 463 -11.94 3.75 0.51
C ARG A 463 -11.32 4.10 1.85
N VAL A 464 -12.19 4.29 2.83
CA VAL A 464 -11.79 4.71 4.17
C VAL A 464 -12.53 3.88 5.22
N THR A 465 -11.79 3.30 6.16
CA THR A 465 -12.36 2.69 7.37
C THR A 465 -11.57 3.19 8.57
N ILE A 466 -12.18 4.05 9.37
CA ILE A 466 -11.52 4.69 10.51
C ILE A 466 -12.38 4.46 11.76
N SER A 467 -11.74 4.07 12.85
CA SER A 467 -12.41 3.86 14.12
C SER A 467 -11.60 4.30 15.32
N ASN A 468 -12.28 4.86 16.32
CA ASN A 468 -11.74 5.10 17.67
C ASN A 468 -10.42 5.87 17.71
N THR A 469 -10.21 6.84 16.82
CA THR A 469 -9.03 7.72 16.85
C THR A 469 -9.16 8.76 17.97
N GLY A 470 -8.06 9.07 18.65
CA GLY A 470 -8.09 9.89 19.86
C GLY A 470 -8.26 11.40 19.61
N ASN A 471 -7.94 11.92 18.41
CA ASN A 471 -7.93 13.36 18.13
C ASN A 471 -8.90 13.74 17.02
N ASN A 472 -8.60 13.41 15.77
CA ASN A 472 -9.51 13.55 14.65
C ASN A 472 -9.56 12.25 13.86
N SER A 473 -10.73 11.81 13.45
CA SER A 473 -10.81 10.72 12.49
C SER A 473 -10.26 11.17 11.13
N ILE A 474 -10.63 12.36 10.69
CA ILE A 474 -10.11 12.99 9.49
C ILE A 474 -9.87 14.48 9.79
N LEU A 475 -8.66 14.97 9.52
CA LEU A 475 -8.35 16.39 9.57
C LEU A 475 -7.81 16.85 8.22
N VAL A 476 -8.44 17.87 7.65
CA VAL A 476 -7.97 18.56 6.44
C VAL A 476 -7.72 20.01 6.82
N GLU A 477 -6.44 20.40 6.86
CA GLU A 477 -5.99 21.70 7.34
C GLU A 477 -5.07 22.37 6.33
N ASN A 478 -5.54 23.45 5.70
CA ASN A 478 -4.82 24.17 4.64
C ASN A 478 -4.43 23.22 3.48
N CYS A 479 -5.41 22.50 2.94
CA CYS A 479 -5.25 21.57 1.84
C CYS A 479 -6.16 21.91 0.66
N TYR A 480 -5.79 21.44 -0.54
CA TYR A 480 -6.45 21.85 -1.78
C TYR A 480 -6.72 20.65 -2.69
N ASN A 481 -7.94 20.59 -3.26
CA ASN A 481 -8.35 19.52 -4.17
C ASN A 481 -8.13 18.12 -3.57
N VAL A 482 -8.84 17.81 -2.50
CA VAL A 482 -8.79 16.51 -1.82
C VAL A 482 -10.17 15.87 -1.80
N THR A 483 -10.27 14.64 -2.30
CA THR A 483 -11.48 13.82 -2.22
C THR A 483 -11.23 12.68 -1.22
N ILE A 484 -12.13 12.53 -0.25
CA ILE A 484 -12.09 11.49 0.77
C ILE A 484 -13.32 10.61 0.64
N ALA A 485 -13.13 9.31 0.65
CA ALA A 485 -14.11 8.25 0.41
C ALA A 485 -14.76 8.37 -0.98
N GLY A 486 -13.96 8.57 -2.01
CA GLY A 486 -14.46 8.70 -3.39
C GLY A 486 -15.31 7.51 -3.85
N VAL A 487 -15.09 6.33 -3.29
CA VAL A 487 -15.87 5.10 -3.53
C VAL A 487 -16.75 4.75 -2.34
N SER A 488 -16.18 4.67 -1.13
CA SER A 488 -16.90 4.33 0.09
C SER A 488 -16.11 4.69 1.34
N GLY A 489 -16.80 4.91 2.47
CA GLY A 489 -16.13 5.14 3.72
C GLY A 489 -16.99 4.93 4.94
N THR A 490 -16.34 4.53 6.04
CA THR A 490 -16.93 4.49 7.38
C THR A 490 -16.00 5.15 8.38
N VAL A 491 -16.57 5.98 9.24
CA VAL A 491 -15.91 6.57 10.40
C VAL A 491 -16.77 6.26 11.61
N THR A 492 -16.19 5.59 12.60
CA THR A 492 -16.96 5.15 13.79
C THR A 492 -16.25 5.58 15.07
N GLY A 493 -16.95 6.37 15.87
CA GLY A 493 -16.42 6.88 17.14
C GLY A 493 -15.15 7.73 16.96
N GLY A 494 -14.51 8.06 18.09
CA GLY A 494 -13.25 8.81 18.07
C GLY A 494 -13.44 10.31 17.80
N GLY A 495 -12.37 10.94 17.33
CA GLY A 495 -12.34 12.37 17.04
C GLY A 495 -13.12 12.76 15.79
N GLU A 496 -13.42 14.03 15.66
CA GLU A 496 -14.25 14.57 14.58
C GLU A 496 -13.64 14.42 13.17
N VAL A 497 -14.49 14.49 12.17
CA VAL A 497 -14.16 14.74 10.77
C VAL A 497 -14.16 16.25 10.55
N ARG A 498 -12.98 16.84 10.26
CA ARG A 498 -12.85 18.29 10.30
C ARG A 498 -12.12 18.87 9.10
N ILE A 499 -12.64 19.99 8.59
CA ILE A 499 -11.88 20.96 7.80
C ILE A 499 -11.49 22.10 8.73
N ALA A 500 -10.20 22.40 8.80
CA ALA A 500 -9.62 23.47 9.62
C ALA A 500 -8.70 24.37 8.79
N ALA A 501 -8.23 25.43 9.40
CA ALA A 501 -7.17 26.28 8.83
C ALA A 501 -6.32 26.87 9.93
N ARG A 502 -5.03 26.99 9.66
CA ARG A 502 -4.07 27.82 10.37
C ARG A 502 -3.89 29.12 9.58
N SER A 503 -3.56 30.21 10.28
CA SER A 503 -3.48 31.54 9.68
C SER A 503 -2.31 31.72 8.71
N GLU A 504 -1.28 30.90 8.80
CA GLU A 504 -0.09 30.98 7.95
C GLU A 504 -0.30 30.55 6.51
N PHE A 505 -1.42 29.89 6.20
CA PHE A 505 -1.74 29.40 4.86
C PHE A 505 -3.17 29.78 4.46
N PRO A 506 -3.47 29.85 3.14
CA PRO A 506 -4.83 30.01 2.68
C PRO A 506 -5.75 28.90 3.19
N ILE A 507 -7.04 29.22 3.35
CA ILE A 507 -8.06 28.28 3.80
C ILE A 507 -8.18 27.11 2.80
N SER A 508 -8.48 25.91 3.31
CA SER A 508 -8.71 24.71 2.49
C SER A 508 -9.80 24.90 1.45
N SER A 509 -9.57 24.47 0.21
CA SER A 509 -10.52 24.59 -0.89
C SER A 509 -10.57 23.34 -1.77
N GLY A 510 -11.74 23.08 -2.38
CA GLY A 510 -11.95 21.88 -3.22
C GLY A 510 -11.91 20.58 -2.43
N ILE A 511 -12.32 20.61 -1.17
CA ILE A 511 -12.39 19.42 -0.32
C ILE A 511 -13.74 18.74 -0.51
N ARG A 512 -13.70 17.44 -0.77
CA ARG A 512 -14.91 16.63 -1.02
C ARG A 512 -14.96 15.46 -0.06
N PHE A 513 -15.95 15.42 0.81
CA PHE A 513 -16.34 14.23 1.58
C PHE A 513 -17.46 13.53 0.85
N GLN A 514 -17.23 12.29 0.40
CA GLN A 514 -18.18 11.56 -0.45
C GLN A 514 -18.41 10.15 0.09
N ASN A 515 -19.60 9.59 -0.15
CA ASN A 515 -19.91 8.18 0.13
C ASN A 515 -19.49 7.71 1.54
N LEU A 516 -19.65 8.57 2.54
CA LEU A 516 -19.13 8.38 3.89
C LEU A 516 -20.26 8.13 4.89
N THR A 517 -20.17 7.07 5.66
CA THR A 517 -21.00 6.87 6.85
C THR A 517 -20.22 7.31 8.09
N VAL A 518 -20.74 8.28 8.82
CA VAL A 518 -20.12 8.82 10.04
C VAL A 518 -21.03 8.50 11.23
N SER A 519 -20.50 7.76 12.20
CA SER A 519 -21.24 7.28 13.36
C SER A 519 -20.53 7.64 14.67
N GLY A 520 -21.26 8.28 15.59
CA GLY A 520 -20.76 8.60 16.93
C GLY A 520 -19.66 9.66 16.97
N THR A 521 -19.49 10.45 15.90
CA THR A 521 -18.58 11.59 15.85
C THR A 521 -19.14 12.67 14.92
N ASN A 522 -18.64 13.91 14.99
CA ASN A 522 -19.18 15.05 14.28
C ASN A 522 -18.42 15.38 13.01
N ILE A 523 -19.06 16.09 12.09
CA ILE A 523 -18.46 16.65 10.89
C ILE A 523 -18.46 18.17 11.04
N THR A 524 -17.30 18.81 10.94
CA THR A 524 -17.15 20.25 11.19
C THR A 524 -16.30 20.92 10.12
N GLN A 525 -16.78 22.04 9.57
CA GLN A 525 -15.96 22.98 8.81
C GLN A 525 -15.81 24.27 9.64
N SER A 526 -14.59 24.60 10.05
CA SER A 526 -14.27 25.81 10.78
C SER A 526 -12.77 26.15 10.55
N PRO A 527 -12.45 27.37 10.06
CA PRO A 527 -13.38 28.48 9.76
C PRO A 527 -14.24 28.22 8.53
N CYS A 528 -15.34 28.95 8.45
CA CYS A 528 -16.11 29.05 7.22
C CYS A 528 -15.31 29.76 6.13
N GLY A 529 -15.40 29.29 4.90
CA GLY A 529 -14.69 29.81 3.73
C GLY A 529 -14.04 28.69 2.94
N GLY A 530 -13.30 29.07 1.89
CA GLY A 530 -12.74 28.12 0.94
C GLY A 530 -13.75 27.71 -0.13
N ALA A 531 -13.38 27.91 -1.40
CA ALA A 531 -14.26 27.62 -2.51
C ALA A 531 -14.38 26.11 -2.75
N ASN A 532 -15.57 25.65 -3.18
CA ASN A 532 -15.83 24.30 -3.66
C ASN A 532 -15.59 23.17 -2.63
N ASN A 533 -15.76 23.45 -1.34
CA ASN A 533 -15.84 22.41 -0.32
C ASN A 533 -17.24 21.80 -0.34
N THR A 534 -17.34 20.48 -0.44
CA THR A 534 -18.63 19.80 -0.63
C THR A 534 -18.75 18.53 0.21
N ILE A 535 -19.99 18.21 0.57
CA ILE A 535 -20.42 16.94 1.15
C ILE A 535 -21.45 16.33 0.21
N SER A 536 -21.28 15.07 -0.17
CA SER A 536 -22.23 14.35 -1.00
C SER A 536 -22.32 12.87 -0.60
N ASN A 537 -23.56 12.33 -0.59
CA ASN A 537 -23.83 10.95 -0.20
C ASN A 537 -23.20 10.58 1.17
N VAL A 538 -23.42 11.44 2.18
CA VAL A 538 -22.89 11.24 3.54
C VAL A 538 -24.05 10.89 4.47
N THR A 539 -23.98 9.69 5.07
CA THR A 539 -24.93 9.21 6.09
C THR A 539 -24.37 9.52 7.47
N ARG A 540 -25.21 10.04 8.36
CA ARG A 540 -24.84 10.39 9.73
C ARG A 540 -25.68 9.59 10.73
N VAL A 541 -25.00 8.97 11.69
CA VAL A 541 -25.62 8.20 12.77
C VAL A 541 -25.08 8.74 14.09
N ASN A 542 -25.93 9.30 14.93
CA ASN A 542 -25.51 9.97 16.18
C ASN A 542 -24.36 10.96 15.94
N SER A 543 -24.53 11.82 14.95
CA SER A 543 -23.50 12.72 14.43
C SER A 543 -24.12 14.06 14.06
N THR A 544 -23.47 15.16 14.42
CA THR A 544 -23.85 16.52 14.01
C THR A 544 -23.07 16.96 12.78
N LEU A 545 -23.62 17.88 12.03
CA LEU A 545 -22.99 18.52 10.90
C LEU A 545 -22.97 20.03 11.10
N THR A 546 -21.79 20.62 11.22
CA THR A 546 -21.56 22.06 11.13
C THR A 546 -20.81 22.34 9.85
N TRP A 547 -21.53 22.88 8.87
CA TRP A 547 -21.00 23.09 7.53
C TRP A 547 -21.37 24.46 7.00
N CYS A 548 -20.51 25.09 6.30
CA CYS A 548 -20.74 26.37 5.65
C CYS A 548 -21.16 26.12 4.19
#